data_0b5560c60dd0c34695b2ed8e1d240f9e
#
_entry.id   0b5560c60dd0c34695b2ed8e1d240f9e
#
_cell.length_a   1.000
_cell.length_b   1.000
_cell.length_c   1.000
_cell.angle_alpha   90.00
_cell.angle_beta   90.00
_cell.angle_gamma   90.00
#
_symmetry.space_group_name_H-M   'P 1'
#
loop_
_entity.id
_entity.type
_entity.pdbx_description
1 polymer ?
#
loop_
_entity_poly.entity_id
_entity_poly.type
_entity_poly.pdbx_seq_one_letter_code
_entity_poly.pdbx_strand_id
1 'polypeptide(L)'
;MSEIKGPSPDAKVDGSSLRIAIVHARWNKLIIDALVAGALKKLKEAGVKESNIVVESVPGSFELPLACSRMIAGSHIQAASNEADLLGGLNFGSGSGILSPKFPSRSGTPAPAIPSANQAFDAVIAIGVLIKGATMHFEYICDAVSHSLMKIQVDTGVPVIFGVLTALNDDQALERAGLGKGDKTGHNHGEEWGLAAVEMGSHVRRWNSGKFL
;
A
#
# COMPACT_ATOMS: atom_id res chain seq x y z
N MET A 1 29.03 10.85 -11.74
CA MET A 1 27.93 10.72 -12.69
C MET A 1 26.65 11.17 -12.02
N SER A 2 25.87 11.96 -12.67
CA SER A 2 24.91 12.89 -12.10
C SER A 2 23.83 12.25 -11.22
N GLU A 3 23.86 12.54 -9.93
CA GLU A 3 22.82 12.32 -8.93
C GLU A 3 21.56 13.19 -9.15
N ILE A 4 21.31 13.61 -10.39
CA ILE A 4 20.22 14.55 -10.71
C ILE A 4 18.87 13.82 -10.93
N LYS A 5 18.87 12.49 -11.04
CA LYS A 5 17.68 11.70 -11.32
C LYS A 5 17.44 10.67 -10.23
N GLY A 6 16.39 10.86 -9.48
CA GLY A 6 15.91 9.96 -8.43
C GLY A 6 15.81 10.64 -7.06
N PRO A 7 15.02 10.09 -6.15
CA PRO A 7 14.96 10.59 -4.79
C PRO A 7 16.32 10.38 -4.09
N SER A 8 16.66 11.30 -3.20
CA SER A 8 17.78 11.11 -2.27
C SER A 8 17.53 9.86 -1.42
N PRO A 9 18.56 9.07 -1.11
CA PRO A 9 18.38 7.95 -0.19
C PRO A 9 18.01 8.50 1.19
N ASP A 10 16.80 8.17 1.63
CA ASP A 10 16.29 8.59 2.94
C ASP A 10 16.76 7.67 4.06
N ALA A 11 16.57 8.15 5.30
CA ALA A 11 16.85 7.37 6.48
C ALA A 11 16.09 6.03 6.41
N LYS A 12 16.76 4.94 6.83
CA LYS A 12 16.12 3.63 6.92
C LYS A 12 14.88 3.72 7.80
N VAL A 13 13.71 3.58 7.19
CA VAL A 13 12.42 3.57 7.90
C VAL A 13 12.07 2.13 8.23
N ASP A 14 11.72 1.87 9.50
CA ASP A 14 11.26 0.57 9.95
C ASP A 14 9.79 0.34 9.54
N GLY A 15 9.57 -0.60 8.64
CA GLY A 15 8.25 -1.00 8.15
C GLY A 15 7.59 -2.12 8.96
N SER A 16 8.20 -2.63 10.03
CA SER A 16 7.79 -3.86 10.73
C SER A 16 6.35 -3.83 11.26
N SER A 17 5.83 -2.65 11.55
CA SER A 17 4.46 -2.44 12.05
C SER A 17 3.45 -2.10 10.96
N LEU A 18 3.89 -1.85 9.73
CA LEU A 18 3.03 -1.41 8.63
C LEU A 18 2.26 -2.57 8.00
N ARG A 19 1.08 -2.25 7.47
CA ARG A 19 0.29 -3.11 6.60
C ARG A 19 0.13 -2.48 5.23
N ILE A 20 0.64 -3.13 4.19
CA ILE A 20 0.73 -2.56 2.84
C ILE A 20 -0.06 -3.43 1.85
N ALA A 21 -0.82 -2.80 0.97
CA ALA A 21 -1.42 -3.47 -0.16
C ALA A 21 -0.67 -3.17 -1.46
N ILE A 22 -0.57 -4.16 -2.34
CA ILE A 22 -0.16 -4.01 -3.74
C ILE A 22 -1.35 -4.40 -4.60
N VAL A 23 -1.80 -3.48 -5.46
CA VAL A 23 -2.82 -3.75 -6.47
C VAL A 23 -2.17 -3.63 -7.82
N HIS A 24 -2.17 -4.70 -8.62
CA HIS A 24 -1.49 -4.69 -9.90
C HIS A 24 -2.37 -5.10 -11.08
N ALA A 25 -2.13 -4.49 -12.24
CA ALA A 25 -2.75 -4.89 -13.49
C ALA A 25 -2.18 -6.23 -14.00
N ARG A 26 -2.93 -6.93 -14.86
CA ARG A 26 -2.46 -8.17 -15.51
C ARG A 26 -1.91 -7.95 -16.93
N TRP A 27 -2.19 -6.81 -17.56
CA TRP A 27 -1.60 -6.43 -18.84
C TRP A 27 -0.08 -6.25 -18.73
N ASN A 28 0.66 -6.64 -19.77
CA ASN A 28 2.13 -6.56 -19.78
C ASN A 28 2.79 -7.38 -18.65
N LYS A 29 2.32 -8.61 -18.48
CA LYS A 29 2.63 -9.50 -17.36
C LYS A 29 4.12 -9.59 -17.02
N LEU A 30 5.00 -9.74 -18.00
CA LEU A 30 6.45 -9.83 -17.78
C LEU A 30 6.99 -8.62 -17.00
N ILE A 31 6.55 -7.43 -17.38
CA ILE A 31 6.97 -6.16 -16.79
C ILE A 31 6.33 -6.00 -15.41
N ILE A 32 5.03 -6.29 -15.29
CA ILE A 32 4.30 -6.25 -14.02
C ILE A 32 4.95 -7.18 -12.99
N ASP A 33 5.27 -8.43 -13.36
CA ASP A 33 5.87 -9.40 -12.43
C ASP A 33 7.21 -8.89 -11.87
N ALA A 34 8.05 -8.28 -12.71
CA ALA A 34 9.32 -7.70 -12.29
C ALA A 34 9.12 -6.52 -11.32
N LEU A 35 8.18 -5.63 -11.62
CA LEU A 35 7.86 -4.46 -10.77
C LEU A 35 7.29 -4.88 -9.41
N VAL A 36 6.35 -5.84 -9.41
CA VAL A 36 5.79 -6.41 -8.18
C VAL A 36 6.88 -7.08 -7.35
N ALA A 37 7.77 -7.87 -7.99
CA ALA A 37 8.89 -8.51 -7.29
C ALA A 37 9.84 -7.47 -6.67
N GLY A 38 10.14 -6.38 -7.39
CA GLY A 38 10.94 -5.26 -6.87
C GLY A 38 10.31 -4.60 -5.65
N ALA A 39 9.01 -4.32 -5.70
CA ALA A 39 8.27 -3.75 -4.58
C ALA A 39 8.27 -4.69 -3.36
N LEU A 40 7.92 -5.96 -3.56
CA LEU A 40 7.93 -6.98 -2.49
C LEU A 40 9.30 -7.13 -1.83
N LYS A 41 10.37 -7.14 -2.63
CA LYS A 41 11.75 -7.20 -2.13
C LYS A 41 12.02 -6.05 -1.17
N LYS A 42 11.71 -4.81 -1.55
CA LYS A 42 11.98 -3.63 -0.71
C LYS A 42 11.09 -3.54 0.52
N LEU A 43 9.82 -3.93 0.41
CA LEU A 43 8.95 -4.03 1.59
C LEU A 43 9.53 -5.00 2.63
N LYS A 44 10.00 -6.18 2.20
CA LYS A 44 10.62 -7.18 3.08
C LYS A 44 11.96 -6.69 3.66
N GLU A 45 12.82 -6.07 2.86
CA GLU A 45 14.08 -5.46 3.31
C GLU A 45 13.86 -4.36 4.35
N ALA A 46 12.75 -3.59 4.23
CA ALA A 46 12.35 -2.58 5.21
C ALA A 46 11.65 -3.17 6.45
N GLY A 47 11.52 -4.49 6.55
CA GLY A 47 10.98 -5.18 7.72
C GLY A 47 9.46 -5.39 7.70
N VAL A 48 8.75 -5.05 6.63
CA VAL A 48 7.31 -5.33 6.53
C VAL A 48 7.08 -6.83 6.55
N LYS A 49 6.26 -7.30 7.49
CA LYS A 49 5.98 -8.73 7.65
C LYS A 49 5.18 -9.24 6.46
N GLU A 50 5.47 -10.45 6.00
CA GLU A 50 4.76 -11.05 4.86
C GLU A 50 3.25 -11.17 5.10
N SER A 51 2.84 -11.47 6.33
CA SER A 51 1.43 -11.48 6.74
C SER A 51 0.73 -10.13 6.64
N ASN A 52 1.48 -9.04 6.54
CA ASN A 52 0.99 -7.67 6.44
C ASN A 52 1.02 -7.14 5.00
N ILE A 53 1.47 -7.95 4.04
CA ILE A 53 1.49 -7.60 2.62
C ILE A 53 0.35 -8.32 1.94
N VAL A 54 -0.57 -7.57 1.36
CA VAL A 54 -1.69 -8.11 0.58
C VAL A 54 -1.44 -7.76 -0.88
N VAL A 55 -1.52 -8.76 -1.76
CA VAL A 55 -1.31 -8.58 -3.20
C VAL A 55 -2.57 -9.01 -3.94
N GLU A 56 -3.15 -8.09 -4.70
CA GLU A 56 -4.36 -8.32 -5.50
C GLU A 56 -4.16 -7.92 -6.95
N SER A 57 -4.82 -8.60 -7.88
CA SER A 57 -4.72 -8.33 -9.30
C SER A 57 -6.03 -7.87 -9.93
N VAL A 58 -5.92 -6.95 -10.88
CA VAL A 58 -7.06 -6.45 -11.69
C VAL A 58 -6.79 -6.64 -13.18
N PRO A 59 -7.83 -6.61 -14.05
CA PRO A 59 -7.64 -6.84 -15.49
C PRO A 59 -6.64 -5.90 -16.14
N GLY A 60 -6.77 -4.60 -15.91
CA GLY A 60 -5.93 -3.57 -16.53
C GLY A 60 -5.67 -2.39 -15.61
N SER A 61 -4.92 -1.41 -16.09
CA SER A 61 -4.60 -0.21 -15.30
C SER A 61 -5.83 0.65 -15.02
N PHE A 62 -6.86 0.61 -15.89
CA PHE A 62 -8.08 1.38 -15.72
C PHE A 62 -8.87 0.98 -14.48
N GLU A 63 -8.77 -0.26 -14.04
CA GLU A 63 -9.44 -0.79 -12.85
C GLU A 63 -8.70 -0.50 -11.53
N LEU A 64 -7.42 -0.08 -11.58
CA LEU A 64 -6.61 0.19 -10.40
C LEU A 64 -7.26 1.18 -9.42
N PRO A 65 -7.83 2.32 -9.87
CA PRO A 65 -8.42 3.27 -8.93
C PRO A 65 -9.58 2.68 -8.13
N LEU A 66 -10.50 1.97 -8.79
CA LEU A 66 -11.62 1.33 -8.09
C LEU A 66 -11.11 0.29 -7.08
N ALA A 67 -10.17 -0.55 -7.48
CA ALA A 67 -9.62 -1.58 -6.61
C ALA A 67 -8.91 -0.97 -5.38
N CYS A 68 -8.04 0.02 -5.57
CA CYS A 68 -7.38 0.73 -4.48
C CYS A 68 -8.39 1.32 -3.48
N SER A 69 -9.41 2.02 -3.99
CA SER A 69 -10.46 2.62 -3.17
C SER A 69 -11.21 1.55 -2.35
N ARG A 70 -11.58 0.43 -2.97
CA ARG A 70 -12.32 -0.64 -2.30
C ARG A 70 -11.47 -1.41 -1.30
N MET A 71 -10.20 -1.64 -1.59
CA MET A 71 -9.29 -2.29 -0.65
C MET A 71 -9.03 -1.41 0.58
N ILE A 72 -8.85 -0.11 0.41
CA ILE A 72 -8.71 0.84 1.52
C ILE A 72 -9.98 0.77 2.40
N ALA A 73 -11.16 0.94 1.81
CA ALA A 73 -12.42 0.89 2.55
C ALA A 73 -12.62 -0.46 3.26
N GLY A 74 -12.34 -1.58 2.58
CA GLY A 74 -12.42 -2.92 3.14
C GLY A 74 -11.48 -3.14 4.32
N SER A 75 -10.27 -2.57 4.28
CA SER A 75 -9.31 -2.67 5.39
C SER A 75 -9.79 -1.95 6.65
N HIS A 76 -10.47 -0.82 6.51
CA HIS A 76 -11.10 -0.12 7.65
C HIS A 76 -12.23 -0.94 8.25
N ILE A 77 -13.05 -1.64 7.44
CA ILE A 77 -14.10 -2.54 7.93
C ILE A 77 -13.46 -3.69 8.71
N GLN A 78 -12.37 -4.29 8.21
CA GLN A 78 -11.64 -5.33 8.93
C GLN A 78 -11.12 -4.84 10.28
N ALA A 79 -10.53 -3.66 10.33
CA ALA A 79 -10.03 -3.07 11.57
C ALA A 79 -11.16 -2.86 12.60
N ALA A 80 -12.29 -2.29 12.17
CA ALA A 80 -13.43 -2.02 13.04
C ALA A 80 -14.11 -3.33 13.56
N SER A 81 -14.18 -4.39 12.74
CA SER A 81 -14.77 -5.67 13.16
C SER A 81 -13.96 -6.33 14.26
N ASN A 82 -12.64 -6.21 14.23
CA ASN A 82 -11.78 -6.78 15.26
C ASN A 82 -11.88 -6.04 16.60
N GLU A 83 -12.06 -4.71 16.57
CA GLU A 83 -12.30 -3.93 17.77
C GLU A 83 -13.65 -4.33 18.42
N ALA A 84 -14.67 -4.55 17.62
CA ALA A 84 -15.97 -4.99 18.10
C ALA A 84 -15.93 -6.40 18.73
N ASP A 85 -15.21 -7.36 18.12
CA ASP A 85 -15.02 -8.70 18.66
C ASP A 85 -14.20 -8.69 19.97
N LEU A 86 -13.22 -7.80 20.07
CA LEU A 86 -12.43 -7.63 21.30
C LEU A 86 -13.27 -7.06 22.46
N LEU A 87 -14.23 -6.17 22.16
CA LEU A 87 -15.15 -5.58 23.12
C LEU A 87 -16.34 -6.51 23.41
N GLY A 88 -16.80 -7.29 22.42
CA GLY A 88 -17.91 -8.25 22.52
C GLY A 88 -17.59 -9.50 23.33
N GLY A 89 -16.31 -9.83 23.53
CA GLY A 89 -15.87 -10.89 24.45
C GLY A 89 -16.09 -10.59 25.94
N LEU A 90 -16.48 -9.35 26.27
CA LEU A 90 -17.05 -8.99 27.57
C LEU A 90 -18.56 -9.29 27.55
N ASN A 91 -18.87 -10.56 27.77
CA ASN A 91 -20.22 -11.12 27.83
C ASN A 91 -21.05 -10.35 28.87
N PHE A 92 -21.85 -9.39 28.44
CA PHE A 92 -22.93 -8.83 29.26
C PHE A 92 -24.06 -9.88 29.29
N GLY A 93 -23.88 -10.89 30.14
CA GLY A 93 -24.94 -11.79 30.50
C GLY A 93 -26.16 -10.99 30.93
N SER A 94 -27.24 -11.18 30.19
CA SER A 94 -28.59 -10.72 30.51
C SER A 94 -29.02 -11.31 31.86
N GLY A 95 -28.80 -10.53 32.94
CA GLY A 95 -29.21 -10.90 34.30
C GLY A 95 -29.64 -9.63 35.01
N SER A 96 -30.97 -9.45 35.13
CA SER A 96 -31.62 -8.47 35.98
C SER A 96 -31.21 -8.66 37.44
N GLY A 97 -30.43 -7.74 38.02
CA GLY A 97 -30.04 -7.75 39.40
C GLY A 97 -29.25 -6.52 39.80
N ILE A 98 -29.89 -5.56 40.44
CA ILE A 98 -29.34 -4.35 41.01
C ILE A 98 -28.34 -4.71 42.12
N LEU A 99 -27.03 -4.59 41.87
CA LEU A 99 -26.01 -4.43 42.89
C LEU A 99 -24.74 -3.91 42.21
N SER A 100 -24.33 -2.69 42.50
CA SER A 100 -23.09 -2.07 42.05
C SER A 100 -21.87 -2.83 42.61
N PRO A 101 -21.05 -3.51 41.82
CA PRO A 101 -19.77 -4.02 42.34
C PRO A 101 -18.70 -2.91 42.21
N LYS A 102 -18.05 -2.58 43.30
CA LYS A 102 -16.76 -1.88 43.30
C LYS A 102 -15.74 -2.73 42.57
N PHE A 103 -15.32 -2.27 41.39
CA PHE A 103 -14.22 -2.90 40.67
C PHE A 103 -12.88 -2.47 41.31
N PRO A 104 -12.00 -3.43 41.69
CA PRO A 104 -10.63 -3.09 42.03
C PRO A 104 -9.92 -2.63 40.77
N SER A 105 -9.20 -1.52 40.85
CA SER A 105 -8.30 -1.00 39.82
C SER A 105 -7.30 -2.09 39.44
N ARG A 106 -7.47 -2.74 38.28
CA ARG A 106 -6.49 -3.68 37.76
C ARG A 106 -5.38 -2.89 37.12
N SER A 107 -4.25 -2.82 37.82
CA SER A 107 -2.98 -2.37 37.27
C SER A 107 -2.58 -3.20 36.06
N GLY A 108 -2.46 -2.55 34.90
CA GLY A 108 -1.43 -2.78 33.90
C GLY A 108 -1.29 -4.17 33.30
N THR A 109 -2.35 -4.76 32.73
CA THR A 109 -2.14 -5.74 31.65
C THR A 109 -2.14 -4.97 30.33
N PRO A 110 -1.08 -5.05 29.50
CA PRO A 110 -1.11 -4.47 28.15
C PRO A 110 -2.30 -5.08 27.41
N ALA A 111 -3.11 -4.25 26.74
CA ALA A 111 -4.16 -4.74 25.87
C ALA A 111 -3.53 -5.71 24.86
N PRO A 112 -4.17 -6.87 24.56
CA PRO A 112 -3.64 -7.80 23.57
C PRO A 112 -3.45 -7.06 22.25
N ALA A 113 -2.24 -7.12 21.70
CA ALA A 113 -1.93 -6.49 20.42
C ALA A 113 -2.85 -7.10 19.35
N ILE A 114 -3.65 -6.25 18.68
CA ILE A 114 -4.46 -6.67 17.53
C ILE A 114 -3.50 -7.28 16.50
N PRO A 115 -3.78 -8.50 15.98
CA PRO A 115 -2.97 -9.06 14.92
C PRO A 115 -2.85 -8.06 13.76
N SER A 116 -1.64 -7.72 13.35
CA SER A 116 -1.38 -6.70 12.34
C SER A 116 -2.06 -6.99 10.99
N ALA A 117 -2.36 -8.26 10.71
CA ALA A 117 -3.13 -8.70 9.54
C ALA A 117 -4.57 -8.13 9.47
N ASN A 118 -5.06 -7.57 10.56
CA ASN A 118 -6.42 -7.05 10.67
C ASN A 118 -6.49 -5.52 10.89
N GLN A 119 -5.37 -4.82 10.73
CA GLN A 119 -5.33 -3.35 10.76
C GLN A 119 -5.72 -2.77 9.39
N ALA A 120 -6.12 -1.50 9.35
CA ALA A 120 -6.25 -0.77 8.10
C ALA A 120 -4.90 -0.71 7.35
N PHE A 121 -4.94 -0.57 6.02
CA PHE A 121 -3.70 -0.38 5.26
C PHE A 121 -3.08 0.98 5.56
N ASP A 122 -1.76 0.97 5.78
CA ASP A 122 -0.96 2.19 5.97
C ASP A 122 -0.57 2.84 4.64
N ALA A 123 -0.49 2.05 3.56
CA ALA A 123 -0.32 2.52 2.19
C ALA A 123 -0.78 1.47 1.18
N VAL A 124 -1.04 1.91 -0.06
CA VAL A 124 -1.37 1.05 -1.20
C VAL A 124 -0.42 1.37 -2.34
N ILE A 125 0.15 0.36 -3.00
CA ILE A 125 0.95 0.52 -4.22
C ILE A 125 0.09 0.11 -5.41
N ALA A 126 -0.21 1.03 -6.32
CA ALA A 126 -0.95 0.75 -7.55
C ALA A 126 0.04 0.51 -8.70
N ILE A 127 0.17 -0.73 -9.17
CA ILE A 127 1.13 -1.09 -10.23
C ILE A 127 0.42 -1.36 -11.56
N GLY A 128 0.76 -0.57 -12.57
CA GLY A 128 0.23 -0.70 -13.92
C GLY A 128 1.30 -0.41 -14.97
N VAL A 129 1.09 -0.93 -16.17
CA VAL A 129 1.97 -0.66 -17.31
C VAL A 129 1.13 -0.32 -18.52
N LEU A 130 1.24 0.91 -18.98
CA LEU A 130 0.62 1.44 -20.17
C LEU A 130 1.71 1.72 -21.20
N ILE A 131 1.57 1.13 -22.40
CA ILE A 131 2.48 1.34 -23.50
C ILE A 131 1.68 1.95 -24.66
N LYS A 132 2.21 3.03 -25.23
CA LYS A 132 1.52 3.78 -26.28
C LYS A 132 1.29 2.92 -27.53
N GLY A 133 0.03 2.80 -27.92
CA GLY A 133 -0.40 2.18 -29.15
C GLY A 133 -0.71 3.20 -30.26
N ALA A 134 -1.43 2.76 -31.28
CA ALA A 134 -1.75 3.57 -32.46
C ALA A 134 -2.93 4.55 -32.24
N THR A 135 -3.69 4.40 -31.17
CA THR A 135 -4.90 5.20 -30.89
C THR A 135 -4.73 6.07 -29.65
N MET A 136 -5.64 7.00 -29.45
CA MET A 136 -5.69 7.89 -28.27
C MET A 136 -6.11 7.17 -26.97
N HIS A 137 -6.33 5.86 -27.00
CA HIS A 137 -6.72 5.07 -25.83
C HIS A 137 -5.69 5.19 -24.69
N PHE A 138 -4.40 5.19 -25.03
CA PHE A 138 -3.30 5.33 -24.09
C PHE A 138 -3.40 6.63 -23.28
N GLU A 139 -3.60 7.76 -23.96
CA GLU A 139 -3.66 9.07 -23.33
C GLU A 139 -4.85 9.17 -22.35
N TYR A 140 -6.01 8.69 -22.77
CA TYR A 140 -7.22 8.73 -21.92
C TYR A 140 -7.07 7.86 -20.68
N ILE A 141 -6.48 6.67 -20.81
CA ILE A 141 -6.26 5.79 -19.65
C ILE A 141 -5.19 6.37 -18.72
N CYS A 142 -4.07 6.87 -19.26
CA CYS A 142 -3.03 7.50 -18.46
C CYS A 142 -3.58 8.66 -17.63
N ASP A 143 -4.35 9.55 -18.25
CA ASP A 143 -4.95 10.71 -17.59
C ASP A 143 -5.94 10.29 -16.51
N ALA A 144 -6.92 9.47 -16.87
CA ALA A 144 -7.97 9.02 -15.95
C ALA A 144 -7.42 8.29 -14.73
N VAL A 145 -6.45 7.39 -14.92
CA VAL A 145 -5.84 6.60 -13.83
C VAL A 145 -5.02 7.51 -12.91
N SER A 146 -4.21 8.39 -13.47
CA SER A 146 -3.34 9.29 -12.71
C SER A 146 -4.14 10.21 -11.80
N HIS A 147 -5.15 10.89 -12.34
CA HIS A 147 -6.02 11.78 -11.57
C HIS A 147 -6.83 11.02 -10.52
N SER A 148 -7.36 9.85 -10.86
CA SER A 148 -8.17 9.07 -9.93
C SER A 148 -7.36 8.52 -8.76
N LEU A 149 -6.15 8.02 -8.97
CA LEU A 149 -5.28 7.55 -7.89
C LEU A 149 -4.86 8.70 -6.97
N MET A 150 -4.52 9.89 -7.53
CA MET A 150 -4.24 11.07 -6.72
C MET A 150 -5.46 11.46 -5.87
N LYS A 151 -6.65 11.48 -6.47
CA LYS A 151 -7.87 11.80 -5.74
C LYS A 151 -8.13 10.84 -4.58
N ILE A 152 -7.95 9.54 -4.77
CA ILE A 152 -8.19 8.53 -3.74
C ILE A 152 -7.30 8.77 -2.52
N GLN A 153 -6.01 9.01 -2.70
CA GLN A 153 -5.12 9.24 -1.56
C GLN A 153 -5.48 10.52 -0.78
N VAL A 154 -5.87 11.59 -1.48
CA VAL A 154 -6.29 12.84 -0.84
C VAL A 154 -7.60 12.67 -0.08
N ASP A 155 -8.59 11.99 -0.69
CA ASP A 155 -9.92 11.79 -0.09
C ASP A 155 -9.88 10.82 1.10
N THR A 156 -9.02 9.79 1.05
CA THR A 156 -8.96 8.75 2.10
C THR A 156 -7.92 9.03 3.18
N GLY A 157 -6.94 9.88 2.89
CA GLY A 157 -5.77 10.09 3.74
C GLY A 157 -4.81 8.90 3.78
N VAL A 158 -5.04 7.86 2.98
CA VAL A 158 -4.14 6.69 2.84
C VAL A 158 -3.23 6.91 1.63
N PRO A 159 -1.91 6.86 1.78
CA PRO A 159 -0.98 6.97 0.66
C PRO A 159 -1.26 5.94 -0.44
N VAL A 160 -1.42 6.41 -1.67
CA VAL A 160 -1.51 5.57 -2.87
C VAL A 160 -0.29 5.83 -3.74
N ILE A 161 0.67 4.93 -3.71
CA ILE A 161 1.91 5.05 -4.46
C ILE A 161 1.62 4.82 -5.95
N PHE A 162 1.97 5.81 -6.75
CA PHE A 162 1.75 5.80 -8.20
C PHE A 162 2.78 4.93 -8.91
N GLY A 163 2.53 3.63 -8.94
CA GLY A 163 3.35 2.64 -9.63
C GLY A 163 2.91 2.36 -11.06
N VAL A 164 2.43 3.37 -11.78
CA VAL A 164 1.94 3.20 -13.15
C VAL A 164 2.97 3.71 -14.16
N LEU A 165 3.54 2.79 -14.95
CA LEU A 165 4.40 3.16 -16.07
C LEU A 165 3.55 3.63 -17.25
N THR A 166 3.89 4.80 -17.79
CA THR A 166 3.29 5.38 -18.98
C THR A 166 4.37 5.48 -20.07
N ALA A 167 4.71 4.35 -20.67
CA ALA A 167 5.82 4.23 -21.60
C ALA A 167 5.38 4.52 -23.04
N LEU A 168 6.24 5.16 -23.82
CA LEU A 168 5.98 5.44 -25.23
C LEU A 168 6.27 4.25 -26.13
N ASN A 169 7.03 3.27 -25.64
CA ASN A 169 7.38 2.03 -26.34
C ASN A 169 7.78 0.94 -25.34
N ASP A 170 7.92 -0.29 -25.83
CA ASP A 170 8.26 -1.47 -25.03
C ASP A 170 9.63 -1.34 -24.34
N ASP A 171 10.64 -0.80 -25.02
CA ASP A 171 11.99 -0.66 -24.47
C ASP A 171 12.00 0.22 -23.23
N GLN A 172 11.26 1.34 -23.23
CA GLN A 172 11.12 2.20 -22.04
C GLN A 172 10.46 1.44 -20.88
N ALA A 173 9.44 0.66 -21.15
CA ALA A 173 8.77 -0.11 -20.10
C ALA A 173 9.69 -1.18 -19.51
N LEU A 174 10.46 -1.88 -20.35
CA LEU A 174 11.44 -2.87 -19.94
C LEU A 174 12.57 -2.24 -19.10
N GLU A 175 13.13 -1.10 -19.53
CA GLU A 175 14.16 -0.38 -18.80
C GLU A 175 13.68 0.02 -17.39
N ARG A 176 12.43 0.49 -17.26
CA ARG A 176 11.84 0.88 -15.97
C ARG A 176 11.52 -0.30 -15.04
N ALA A 177 11.47 -1.50 -15.57
CA ALA A 177 11.32 -2.73 -14.80
C ALA A 177 12.66 -3.43 -14.50
N GLY A 178 13.81 -2.83 -14.92
CA GLY A 178 15.12 -3.45 -14.79
C GLY A 178 15.33 -4.64 -15.74
N LEU A 179 14.56 -4.70 -16.82
CA LEU A 179 14.58 -5.78 -17.84
C LEU A 179 15.14 -5.30 -19.19
N GLY A 180 15.73 -4.13 -19.25
CA GLY A 180 16.36 -3.60 -20.46
C GLY A 180 17.54 -4.45 -20.93
N LYS A 181 17.99 -4.25 -22.16
CA LYS A 181 19.04 -5.05 -22.79
C LYS A 181 20.39 -4.31 -22.85
N GLY A 182 21.49 -5.05 -22.67
CA GLY A 182 22.85 -4.52 -22.76
C GLY A 182 23.11 -3.40 -21.76
N ASP A 183 23.67 -2.30 -22.22
CA ASP A 183 24.00 -1.13 -21.38
C ASP A 183 22.76 -0.38 -20.85
N LYS A 184 21.57 -0.74 -21.34
CA LYS A 184 20.28 -0.14 -20.95
C LYS A 184 19.45 -1.08 -20.06
N THR A 185 20.08 -1.87 -19.21
CA THR A 185 19.36 -2.76 -18.26
C THR A 185 18.33 -2.00 -17.44
N GLY A 186 18.61 -0.72 -17.15
CA GLY A 186 17.70 0.14 -16.42
C GLY A 186 17.69 -0.15 -14.92
N HIS A 187 16.72 0.46 -14.25
CA HIS A 187 16.48 0.29 -12.82
C HIS A 187 15.02 -0.15 -12.60
N ASN A 188 14.81 -1.09 -11.68
CA ASN A 188 13.47 -1.55 -11.35
C ASN A 188 12.76 -0.55 -10.43
N HIS A 189 11.89 0.28 -11.00
CA HIS A 189 11.10 1.28 -10.26
C HIS A 189 10.17 0.67 -9.20
N GLY A 190 9.83 -0.62 -9.29
CA GLY A 190 9.10 -1.31 -8.21
C GLY A 190 9.83 -1.23 -6.88
N GLU A 191 11.16 -1.22 -6.89
CA GLU A 191 11.96 -1.07 -5.66
C GLU A 191 11.74 0.31 -5.02
N GLU A 192 11.71 1.38 -5.80
CA GLU A 192 11.43 2.74 -5.32
C GLU A 192 10.02 2.85 -4.75
N TRP A 193 9.03 2.24 -5.41
CA TRP A 193 7.64 2.25 -4.94
C TRP A 193 7.46 1.50 -3.62
N GLY A 194 8.19 0.40 -3.42
CA GLY A 194 8.23 -0.31 -2.14
C GLY A 194 8.74 0.58 -1.01
N LEU A 195 9.86 1.28 -1.23
CA LEU A 195 10.43 2.22 -0.26
C LEU A 195 9.49 3.40 0.01
N ALA A 196 8.93 4.01 -1.04
CA ALA A 196 7.98 5.11 -0.91
C ALA A 196 6.73 4.72 -0.09
N ALA A 197 6.25 3.48 -0.24
CA ALA A 197 5.12 2.99 0.54
C ALA A 197 5.44 2.88 2.03
N VAL A 198 6.64 2.40 2.38
CA VAL A 198 7.10 2.33 3.77
C VAL A 198 7.27 3.72 4.36
N GLU A 199 7.91 4.63 3.64
CA GLU A 199 8.14 6.00 4.08
C GLU A 199 6.81 6.74 4.31
N MET A 200 5.96 6.80 3.30
CA MET A 200 4.69 7.53 3.38
C MET A 200 3.72 6.90 4.39
N GLY A 201 3.65 5.58 4.47
CA GLY A 201 2.85 4.87 5.47
C GLY A 201 3.31 5.20 6.90
N SER A 202 4.62 5.24 7.14
CA SER A 202 5.19 5.63 8.43
C SER A 202 4.94 7.10 8.75
N HIS A 203 5.06 7.98 7.75
CA HIS A 203 4.79 9.40 7.93
C HIS A 203 3.33 9.66 8.29
N VAL A 204 2.39 9.14 7.53
CA VAL A 204 0.95 9.33 7.78
C VAL A 204 0.55 8.77 9.14
N ARG A 205 1.03 7.59 9.51
CA ARG A 205 0.78 7.01 10.84
C ARG A 205 1.28 7.93 11.96
N ARG A 206 2.47 8.49 11.82
CA ARG A 206 3.06 9.43 12.78
C ARG A 206 2.27 10.74 12.83
N TRP A 207 1.93 11.31 11.68
CA TRP A 207 1.14 12.55 11.60
C TRP A 207 -0.26 12.38 12.21
N ASN A 208 -0.93 11.26 11.95
CA ASN A 208 -2.24 10.96 12.52
C ASN A 208 -2.19 10.82 14.06
N SER A 209 -1.02 10.53 14.63
CA SER A 209 -0.80 10.54 16.09
C SER A 209 -0.31 11.90 16.63
N GLY A 210 -0.32 12.96 15.80
CA GLY A 210 0.12 14.31 16.17
C GLY A 210 1.64 14.47 16.32
N LYS A 211 2.43 13.53 15.78
CA LYS A 211 3.90 13.56 15.85
C LYS A 211 4.47 13.99 14.51
N PHE A 212 5.27 15.06 14.47
CA PHE A 212 5.85 15.62 13.23
C PHE A 212 7.38 15.49 13.14
N LEU A 213 8.05 15.08 14.21
CA LEU A 213 9.49 14.84 14.28
C LEU A 213 9.78 13.45 14.83
#